data_d934e55dd855c49e01c9d2f6ab563ac5
#
_entry.id   d934e55dd855c49e01c9d2f6ab563ac5
#
_cell.length_a   1.000
_cell.length_b   1.000
_cell.length_c   1.000
_cell.angle_alpha   90.00
_cell.angle_beta   90.00
_cell.angle_gamma   90.00
#
_symmetry.space_group_name_H-M   'P 1'
#
loop_
_entity.id
_entity.type
_entity.pdbx_description
1 polymer ?
#
loop_
_entity_poly.entity_id
_entity_poly.type
_entity_poly.pdbx_seq_one_letter_code
_entity_poly.pdbx_strand_id
1 'polypeptide(L)'
;SDVYKRQAWKRWTLGQLPMLPPRFGIKLIDQKSIQHQFEVIKKLVASAEEIINCGDAGQEGELIQRWVMQLADVKCPVRRLWISSLTDASIKQGFNDLKPDKDFNNLYYAGLSRAIGDWILGINATRLYSLRYGEPGKVLSVGRVQTPTLALLVGRHKAVSYTHLRAHETR
;
A
#
# COMPACT_ATOMS: atom_id res chain seq x y z
N SER A 1 9.45 11.25 21.36
CA SER A 1 9.96 9.85 21.46
C SER A 1 10.07 9.13 20.09
N ASP A 2 9.28 9.52 19.07
CA ASP A 2 9.30 8.86 17.76
C ASP A 2 10.52 9.20 16.89
N VAL A 3 11.17 10.35 17.12
CA VAL A 3 12.37 10.77 16.39
C VAL A 3 13.56 9.88 16.72
N TYR A 4 13.73 9.49 17.99
CA TYR A 4 14.81 8.60 18.44
C TYR A 4 14.67 7.18 17.85
N LYS A 5 13.45 6.64 17.79
CA LYS A 5 13.19 5.33 17.19
C LYS A 5 13.47 5.34 15.68
N ARG A 6 13.16 6.45 14.97
CA ARG A 6 13.48 6.59 13.55
C ARG A 6 14.99 6.66 13.26
N GLN A 7 15.78 7.27 14.14
CA GLN A 7 17.24 7.30 14.01
C GLN A 7 17.86 5.91 14.25
N ALA A 8 17.38 5.18 15.26
CA ALA A 8 17.82 3.81 15.51
C ALA A 8 17.52 2.88 14.31
N TRP A 9 16.42 3.11 13.59
CA TRP A 9 16.05 2.29 12.43
C TRP A 9 16.75 2.67 11.12
N LYS A 10 17.52 3.75 11.09
CA LYS A 10 18.34 4.10 9.91
C LYS A 10 19.51 3.14 9.71
N ARG A 11 20.07 2.62 10.78
CA ARG A 11 21.15 1.66 10.74
C ARG A 11 20.58 0.24 10.65
N TRP A 12 21.01 -0.52 9.64
CA TRP A 12 20.56 -1.89 9.47
C TRP A 12 21.49 -2.81 10.26
N THR A 13 20.94 -3.49 11.26
CA THR A 13 21.65 -4.50 12.08
C THR A 13 20.71 -5.65 12.39
N LEU A 14 21.23 -6.87 12.50
CA LEU A 14 20.44 -8.05 12.83
C LEU A 14 19.79 -7.94 14.20
N GLY A 15 20.46 -7.31 15.18
CA GLY A 15 19.91 -7.12 16.52
C GLY A 15 18.70 -6.19 16.63
N GLN A 16 18.34 -5.48 15.55
CA GLN A 16 17.13 -4.64 15.48
C GLN A 16 15.92 -5.37 14.88
N LEU A 17 16.09 -6.59 14.44
CA LEU A 17 15.03 -7.41 13.89
C LEU A 17 14.42 -8.32 14.98
N PRO A 18 13.09 -8.53 14.97
CA PRO A 18 12.12 -7.96 14.04
C PRO A 18 11.74 -6.52 14.37
N MET A 19 11.55 -5.69 13.33
CA MET A 19 11.06 -4.33 13.46
C MET A 19 9.54 -4.34 13.54
N LEU A 20 9.03 -4.19 14.75
CA LEU A 20 7.60 -4.15 15.05
C LEU A 20 7.29 -2.83 15.73
N PRO A 21 6.76 -1.82 15.03
CA PRO A 21 6.37 -0.57 15.65
C PRO A 21 5.16 -0.78 16.56
N PRO A 22 5.09 -0.10 17.71
CA PRO A 22 3.95 -0.24 18.63
C PRO A 22 2.66 0.36 18.05
N ARG A 23 2.78 1.23 17.06
CA ARG A 23 1.65 1.84 16.33
C ARG A 23 2.04 2.11 14.88
N PHE A 24 1.09 1.88 13.98
CA PHE A 24 1.18 2.28 12.59
C PHE A 24 0.48 3.62 12.42
N GLY A 25 1.24 4.63 12.05
CA GLY A 25 0.73 5.98 11.80
C GLY A 25 0.79 6.34 10.33
N ILE A 26 -0.15 7.18 9.91
CA ILE A 26 -0.18 7.76 8.57
C ILE A 26 0.57 9.07 8.62
N LYS A 27 1.39 9.34 7.63
CA LYS A 27 2.09 10.60 7.46
C LYS A 27 2.00 11.07 6.02
N LEU A 28 1.69 12.36 5.85
CA LEU A 28 1.76 12.97 4.52
C LEU A 28 3.21 12.97 4.01
N ILE A 29 3.38 12.69 2.71
CA ILE A 29 4.68 12.72 2.06
C ILE A 29 5.19 14.17 2.05
N ASP A 30 6.47 14.35 2.36
CA ASP A 30 7.13 15.66 2.38
C ASP A 30 7.49 16.12 0.96
N GLN A 31 6.44 16.46 0.20
CA GLN A 31 6.52 16.99 -1.15
C GLN A 31 5.57 18.19 -1.26
N LYS A 32 6.07 19.33 -1.70
CA LYS A 32 5.32 20.61 -1.73
C LYS A 32 4.00 20.53 -2.49
N SER A 33 3.95 19.83 -3.63
CA SER A 33 2.72 19.65 -4.40
C SER A 33 1.65 18.85 -3.64
N ILE A 34 2.05 17.78 -2.98
CA ILE A 34 1.16 16.92 -2.18
C ILE A 34 0.66 17.68 -0.94
N GLN A 35 1.55 18.40 -0.28
CA GLN A 35 1.18 19.23 0.87
C GLN A 35 0.18 20.31 0.47
N HIS A 36 0.44 21.01 -0.63
CA HIS A 36 -0.48 22.03 -1.16
C HIS A 36 -1.86 21.44 -1.47
N GLN A 37 -1.91 20.33 -2.19
CA GLN A 37 -3.18 19.65 -2.50
C GLN A 37 -3.91 19.21 -1.24
N PHE A 38 -3.19 18.69 -0.26
CA PHE A 38 -3.79 18.28 1.01
C PHE A 38 -4.37 19.46 1.79
N GLU A 39 -3.69 20.63 1.82
CA GLU A 39 -4.22 21.84 2.45
C GLU A 39 -5.50 22.35 1.77
N VAL A 40 -5.61 22.22 0.43
CA VAL A 40 -6.85 22.52 -0.29
C VAL A 40 -7.96 21.58 0.17
N ILE A 41 -7.70 20.27 0.20
CA ILE A 41 -8.67 19.26 0.68
C ILE A 41 -9.13 19.60 2.11
N LYS A 42 -8.19 19.88 3.00
CA LYS A 42 -8.47 20.19 4.41
C LYS A 42 -9.37 21.43 4.57
N LYS A 43 -9.12 22.47 3.78
CA LYS A 43 -9.99 23.67 3.77
C LYS A 43 -11.40 23.36 3.28
N LEU A 44 -11.54 22.59 2.20
CA LEU A 44 -12.84 22.20 1.67
C LEU A 44 -13.62 21.33 2.65
N VAL A 45 -12.94 20.36 3.27
CA VAL A 45 -13.53 19.47 4.29
C VAL A 45 -14.05 20.24 5.49
N ALA A 46 -13.33 21.28 5.93
CA ALA A 46 -13.74 22.08 7.08
C ALA A 46 -15.06 22.84 6.87
N SER A 47 -15.44 23.12 5.62
CA SER A 47 -16.69 23.81 5.24
C SER A 47 -17.74 22.87 4.65
N ALA A 48 -17.46 21.59 4.50
CA ALA A 48 -18.38 20.63 3.88
C ALA A 48 -19.48 20.20 4.85
N GLU A 49 -20.71 20.18 4.38
CA GLU A 49 -21.85 19.62 5.11
C GLU A 49 -21.90 18.10 4.99
N GLU A 50 -21.44 17.57 3.87
CA GLU A 50 -21.35 16.14 3.57
C GLU A 50 -20.18 15.85 2.62
N ILE A 51 -19.58 14.66 2.73
CA ILE A 51 -18.56 14.18 1.81
C ILE A 51 -19.05 12.94 1.08
N ILE A 52 -18.87 12.93 -0.24
CA ILE A 52 -19.11 11.75 -1.06
C ILE A 52 -17.73 11.17 -1.44
N ASN A 53 -17.43 10.01 -0.91
CA ASN A 53 -16.22 9.27 -1.23
C ASN A 53 -16.38 8.55 -2.58
N CYS A 54 -15.71 9.06 -3.61
CA CYS A 54 -15.73 8.55 -4.98
C CYS A 54 -14.43 7.79 -5.33
N GLY A 55 -13.69 7.30 -4.35
CA GLY A 55 -12.49 6.51 -4.60
C GLY A 55 -12.79 5.19 -5.32
N ASP A 56 -11.77 4.56 -5.90
CA ASP A 56 -11.90 3.30 -6.61
C ASP A 56 -12.62 2.23 -5.78
N ALA A 57 -13.45 1.42 -6.46
CA ALA A 57 -14.20 0.33 -5.85
C ALA A 57 -13.25 -0.85 -5.54
N GLY A 58 -12.54 -0.77 -4.41
CA GLY A 58 -11.58 -1.78 -3.99
C GLY A 58 -10.93 -1.47 -2.65
N GLN A 59 -10.17 -2.45 -2.12
CA GLN A 59 -9.50 -2.30 -0.82
C GLN A 59 -8.52 -1.13 -0.77
N GLU A 60 -7.75 -0.92 -1.83
CA GLU A 60 -6.75 0.15 -1.89
C GLU A 60 -7.40 1.53 -2.02
N GLY A 61 -8.41 1.66 -2.88
CA GLY A 61 -9.17 2.89 -3.02
C GLY A 61 -9.84 3.30 -1.72
N GLU A 62 -10.49 2.36 -1.03
CA GLU A 62 -11.10 2.59 0.27
C GLU A 62 -10.08 3.02 1.33
N LEU A 63 -8.94 2.33 1.40
CA LEU A 63 -7.87 2.61 2.35
C LEU A 63 -7.29 4.03 2.15
N ILE A 64 -6.97 4.40 0.92
CA ILE A 64 -6.39 5.71 0.59
C ILE A 64 -7.37 6.83 0.98
N GLN A 65 -8.64 6.71 0.59
CA GLN A 65 -9.65 7.72 0.88
C GLN A 65 -9.86 7.89 2.40
N ARG A 66 -9.96 6.78 3.14
CA ARG A 66 -10.07 6.82 4.60
C ARG A 66 -8.88 7.47 5.28
N TRP A 67 -7.67 7.23 4.79
CA TRP A 67 -6.48 7.88 5.31
C TRP A 67 -6.47 9.39 5.06
N VAL A 68 -6.89 9.84 3.88
CA VAL A 68 -7.03 11.26 3.58
C VAL A 68 -8.06 11.92 4.49
N MET A 69 -9.23 11.30 4.65
CA MET A 69 -10.28 11.79 5.53
C MET A 69 -9.85 11.85 7.00
N GLN A 70 -9.13 10.82 7.47
CA GLN A 70 -8.59 10.76 8.82
C GLN A 70 -7.55 11.87 9.08
N LEU A 71 -6.64 12.11 8.13
CA LEU A 71 -5.64 13.18 8.25
C LEU A 71 -6.28 14.57 8.16
N ALA A 72 -7.37 14.72 7.40
CA ALA A 72 -8.11 15.97 7.27
C ALA A 72 -9.08 16.24 8.45
N ASP A 73 -9.19 15.31 9.41
CA ASP A 73 -10.09 15.40 10.58
C ASP A 73 -11.56 15.61 10.19
N VAL A 74 -12.06 14.79 9.25
CA VAL A 74 -13.43 14.82 8.77
C VAL A 74 -14.41 14.55 9.90
N LYS A 75 -15.43 15.46 10.09
CA LYS A 75 -16.45 15.35 11.14
C LYS A 75 -17.87 15.28 10.58
N CYS A 76 -18.04 15.67 9.32
CA CYS A 76 -19.33 15.62 8.65
C CYS A 76 -19.67 14.19 8.17
N PRO A 77 -20.95 13.92 7.86
CA PRO A 77 -21.37 12.64 7.28
C PRO A 77 -20.61 12.31 6.00
N VAL A 78 -20.27 11.02 5.85
CA VAL A 78 -19.60 10.51 4.64
C VAL A 78 -20.48 9.44 4.02
N ARG A 79 -20.70 9.57 2.71
CA ARG A 79 -21.32 8.53 1.88
C ARG A 79 -20.37 8.02 0.83
N ARG A 80 -20.57 6.78 0.40
CA ARG A 80 -19.72 6.06 -0.54
C ARG A 80 -20.42 5.87 -1.86
N LEU A 81 -19.82 6.37 -2.93
CA LEU A 81 -20.15 6.01 -4.30
C LEU A 81 -19.41 4.70 -4.65
N TRP A 82 -20.18 3.65 -4.96
CA TRP A 82 -19.61 2.35 -5.32
C TRP A 82 -20.06 1.94 -6.72
N ILE A 83 -19.19 2.11 -7.69
CA ILE A 83 -19.46 1.79 -9.10
C ILE A 83 -18.27 1.00 -9.66
N SER A 84 -18.56 0.06 -10.56
CA SER A 84 -17.58 -0.75 -11.29
C SER A 84 -17.40 -0.32 -12.75
N SER A 85 -18.24 0.59 -13.23
CA SER A 85 -18.21 1.13 -14.59
C SER A 85 -18.29 2.66 -14.57
N LEU A 86 -17.54 3.32 -15.46
CA LEU A 86 -17.51 4.78 -15.60
C LEU A 86 -18.40 5.30 -16.74
N THR A 87 -19.42 4.53 -17.14
CA THR A 87 -20.43 5.03 -18.07
C THR A 87 -21.34 6.06 -17.39
N ASP A 88 -21.83 7.03 -18.16
CA ASP A 88 -22.74 8.08 -17.64
C ASP A 88 -23.95 7.51 -16.89
N ALA A 89 -24.51 6.42 -17.42
CA ALA A 89 -25.65 5.75 -16.79
C ALA A 89 -25.27 5.16 -15.42
N SER A 90 -24.12 4.47 -15.32
CA SER A 90 -23.63 3.87 -14.08
C SER A 90 -23.29 4.95 -13.04
N ILE A 91 -22.71 6.06 -13.47
CA ILE A 91 -22.38 7.18 -12.59
C ILE A 91 -23.65 7.79 -12.02
N LYS A 92 -24.62 8.12 -12.86
CA LYS A 92 -25.90 8.67 -12.42
C LYS A 92 -26.64 7.74 -11.45
N GLN A 93 -26.70 6.45 -11.78
CA GLN A 93 -27.30 5.46 -10.89
C GLN A 93 -26.56 5.35 -9.56
N GLY A 94 -25.22 5.35 -9.58
CA GLY A 94 -24.40 5.28 -8.37
C GLY A 94 -24.62 6.46 -7.44
N PHE A 95 -24.79 7.68 -7.97
CA PHE A 95 -25.15 8.86 -7.16
C PHE A 95 -26.57 8.79 -6.57
N ASN A 96 -27.48 8.08 -7.21
CA ASN A 96 -28.81 7.82 -6.65
C ASN A 96 -28.79 6.72 -5.57
N ASP A 97 -27.77 5.83 -5.58
CA ASP A 97 -27.61 4.70 -4.66
C ASP A 97 -26.35 4.84 -3.78
N LEU A 98 -26.15 6.04 -3.22
CA LEU A 98 -25.03 6.28 -2.31
C LEU A 98 -25.20 5.50 -1.01
N LYS A 99 -24.17 4.77 -0.62
CA LYS A 99 -24.15 3.90 0.56
C LYS A 99 -23.52 4.59 1.76
N PRO A 100 -23.93 4.22 2.99
CA PRO A 100 -23.25 4.69 4.18
C PRO A 100 -21.78 4.23 4.20
N ASP A 101 -20.86 5.12 4.57
CA ASP A 101 -19.43 4.81 4.65
C ASP A 101 -19.11 3.62 5.61
N LYS A 102 -19.88 3.49 6.69
CA LYS A 102 -19.74 2.40 7.68
C LYS A 102 -19.91 1.00 7.10
N ASP A 103 -20.65 0.83 6.00
CA ASP A 103 -20.86 -0.48 5.36
C ASP A 103 -19.58 -1.03 4.76
N PHE A 104 -18.58 -0.14 4.53
CA PHE A 104 -17.26 -0.48 4.00
C PHE A 104 -16.16 -0.65 5.05
N ASN A 105 -16.52 -0.67 6.35
CA ASN A 105 -15.53 -0.81 7.42
C ASN A 105 -14.73 -2.11 7.31
N ASN A 106 -15.36 -3.24 6.99
CA ASN A 106 -14.65 -4.51 6.82
C ASN A 106 -13.67 -4.46 5.64
N LEU A 107 -14.04 -3.77 4.54
CA LEU A 107 -13.16 -3.55 3.40
C LEU A 107 -11.96 -2.67 3.78
N TYR A 108 -12.19 -1.61 4.53
CA TYR A 108 -11.13 -0.76 5.07
C TYR A 108 -10.16 -1.55 5.96
N TYR A 109 -10.67 -2.34 6.92
CA TYR A 109 -9.82 -3.13 7.80
C TYR A 109 -9.06 -4.22 7.05
N ALA A 110 -9.65 -4.82 6.03
CA ALA A 110 -8.96 -5.76 5.16
C ALA A 110 -7.79 -5.10 4.41
N GLY A 111 -8.02 -3.91 3.84
CA GLY A 111 -6.97 -3.10 3.20
C GLY A 111 -5.87 -2.68 4.17
N LEU A 112 -6.25 -2.22 5.35
CA LEU A 112 -5.31 -1.82 6.41
C LEU A 112 -4.44 -2.98 6.90
N SER A 113 -5.04 -4.13 7.17
CA SER A 113 -4.33 -5.33 7.60
C SER A 113 -3.34 -5.81 6.55
N ARG A 114 -3.73 -5.75 5.27
CA ARG A 114 -2.85 -6.05 4.14
C ARG A 114 -1.67 -5.07 4.07
N ALA A 115 -1.92 -3.77 4.16
CA ALA A 115 -0.87 -2.75 4.11
C ALA A 115 0.14 -2.91 5.27
N ILE A 116 -0.34 -3.19 6.49
CA ILE A 116 0.50 -3.46 7.65
C ILE A 116 1.31 -4.74 7.47
N GLY A 117 0.68 -5.82 7.02
CA GLY A 117 1.35 -7.11 6.76
C GLY A 117 2.43 -6.98 5.69
N ASP A 118 2.14 -6.31 4.58
CA ASP A 118 3.10 -6.05 3.51
C ASP A 118 4.28 -5.20 4.02
N TRP A 119 4.02 -4.20 4.85
CA TRP A 119 5.09 -3.39 5.46
C TRP A 119 5.96 -4.21 6.43
N ILE A 120 5.36 -4.99 7.33
CA ILE A 120 6.09 -5.82 8.30
C ILE A 120 6.95 -6.85 7.56
N LEU A 121 6.37 -7.59 6.62
CA LEU A 121 7.11 -8.55 5.82
C LEU A 121 8.22 -7.88 5.04
N GLY A 122 7.89 -6.84 4.29
CA GLY A 122 8.82 -6.14 3.41
C GLY A 122 10.03 -5.59 4.13
N ILE A 123 9.83 -4.85 5.24
CA ILE A 123 10.95 -4.23 5.95
C ILE A 123 11.84 -5.27 6.64
N ASN A 124 11.26 -6.26 7.31
CA ASN A 124 12.01 -7.24 8.07
C ASN A 124 12.74 -8.23 7.15
N ALA A 125 12.06 -8.80 6.16
CA ALA A 125 12.66 -9.73 5.23
C ALA A 125 13.74 -9.06 4.36
N THR A 126 13.46 -7.87 3.80
CA THR A 126 14.46 -7.13 3.02
C THR A 126 15.73 -6.87 3.83
N ARG A 127 15.61 -6.40 5.06
CA ARG A 127 16.78 -6.14 5.90
C ARG A 127 17.52 -7.41 6.30
N LEU A 128 16.78 -8.46 6.70
CA LEU A 128 17.37 -9.74 7.05
C LEU A 128 18.18 -10.33 5.89
N TYR A 129 17.56 -10.44 4.72
CA TYR A 129 18.21 -11.01 3.54
C TYR A 129 19.38 -10.15 3.04
N SER A 130 19.23 -8.83 3.04
CA SER A 130 20.31 -7.92 2.63
C SER A 130 21.51 -7.99 3.56
N LEU A 131 21.29 -8.07 4.89
CA LEU A 131 22.37 -8.18 5.88
C LEU A 131 23.03 -9.56 5.88
N ARG A 132 22.28 -10.63 5.56
CA ARG A 132 22.79 -12.01 5.63
C ARG A 132 23.44 -12.45 4.34
N TYR A 133 22.91 -12.03 3.19
CA TYR A 133 23.27 -12.54 1.87
C TYR A 133 23.58 -11.44 0.85
N GLY A 134 23.34 -10.18 1.19
CA GLY A 134 23.64 -9.06 0.31
C GLY A 134 25.12 -8.70 0.27
N GLU A 135 25.57 -8.19 -0.86
CA GLU A 135 26.87 -7.54 -0.98
C GLU A 135 26.81 -6.12 -0.38
N PRO A 136 27.93 -5.57 0.07
CA PRO A 136 27.99 -4.20 0.58
C PRO A 136 27.37 -3.19 -0.41
N GLY A 137 26.39 -2.41 0.06
CA GLY A 137 25.69 -1.41 -0.75
C GLY A 137 24.57 -1.95 -1.64
N LYS A 138 24.36 -3.28 -1.72
CA LYS A 138 23.23 -3.87 -2.46
C LYS A 138 22.09 -4.29 -1.54
N VAL A 139 20.87 -3.95 -1.94
CA VAL A 139 19.65 -4.30 -1.20
C VAL A 139 18.97 -5.48 -1.89
N LEU A 140 18.76 -6.57 -1.15
CA LEU A 140 17.94 -7.70 -1.58
C LEU A 140 16.50 -7.45 -1.17
N SER A 141 15.74 -6.82 -2.06
CA SER A 141 14.34 -6.49 -1.82
C SER A 141 13.47 -7.74 -1.77
N VAL A 142 12.70 -7.89 -0.69
CA VAL A 142 11.75 -8.98 -0.51
C VAL A 142 10.35 -8.42 -0.36
N GLY A 143 9.41 -8.96 -1.11
CA GLY A 143 8.01 -8.52 -1.05
C GLY A 143 7.06 -9.62 -1.47
N ARG A 144 5.83 -9.50 -1.03
CA ARG A 144 4.76 -10.50 -1.22
C ARG A 144 4.44 -10.76 -2.70
N VAL A 145 4.59 -9.79 -3.57
CA VAL A 145 4.34 -9.91 -5.01
C VAL A 145 5.62 -10.11 -5.79
N GLN A 146 6.60 -9.22 -5.59
CA GLN A 146 7.83 -9.22 -6.38
C GLN A 146 8.67 -10.50 -6.23
N THR A 147 8.76 -11.05 -5.01
CA THR A 147 9.58 -12.25 -4.76
C THR A 147 9.02 -13.50 -5.42
N PRO A 148 7.72 -13.83 -5.29
CA PRO A 148 7.14 -14.95 -6.04
C PRO A 148 7.20 -14.74 -7.55
N THR A 149 6.98 -13.53 -8.04
CA THR A 149 7.08 -13.23 -9.48
C THR A 149 8.49 -13.49 -10.00
N LEU A 150 9.51 -13.04 -9.27
CA LEU A 150 10.90 -13.32 -9.61
C LEU A 150 11.20 -14.82 -9.58
N ALA A 151 10.70 -15.54 -8.58
CA ALA A 151 10.87 -17.00 -8.49
C ALA A 151 10.28 -17.74 -9.68
N LEU A 152 9.10 -17.32 -10.16
CA LEU A 152 8.48 -17.88 -11.36
C LEU A 152 9.32 -17.60 -12.62
N LEU A 153 9.83 -16.38 -12.77
CA LEU A 153 10.69 -16.01 -13.91
C LEU A 153 11.99 -16.83 -13.91
N VAL A 154 12.64 -16.96 -12.76
CA VAL A 154 13.87 -17.76 -12.62
C VAL A 154 13.60 -19.24 -12.89
N GLY A 155 12.47 -19.78 -12.37
CA GLY A 155 12.06 -21.17 -12.63
C GLY A 155 11.86 -21.43 -14.12
N ARG A 156 11.17 -20.52 -14.81
CA ARG A 156 10.96 -20.62 -16.25
C ARG A 156 12.28 -20.51 -17.03
N HIS A 157 13.14 -19.57 -16.67
CA HIS A 157 14.45 -19.41 -17.32
C HIS A 157 15.30 -20.70 -17.20
N LYS A 158 15.36 -21.31 -16.02
CA LYS A 158 16.04 -22.58 -15.82
C LYS A 158 15.45 -23.70 -16.69
N ALA A 159 14.12 -23.84 -16.73
CA ALA A 159 13.43 -24.85 -17.52
C ALA A 159 13.75 -24.72 -19.02
N VAL A 160 13.75 -23.48 -19.56
CA VAL A 160 14.11 -23.22 -20.98
C VAL A 160 15.57 -23.55 -21.26
N SER A 161 16.50 -23.17 -20.36
CA SER A 161 17.92 -23.50 -20.50
C SER A 161 18.17 -25.00 -20.52
N TYR A 162 17.45 -25.79 -19.71
CA TYR A 162 17.55 -27.26 -19.72
C TYR A 162 17.05 -27.88 -21.04
N THR A 163 15.99 -27.35 -21.62
CA THR A 163 15.48 -27.86 -22.93
C THR A 163 16.44 -27.55 -24.05
N HIS A 164 17.09 -26.38 -24.06
CA HIS A 164 18.12 -26.03 -25.05
C HIS A 164 19.36 -26.93 -24.99
N LEU A 165 19.85 -27.21 -23.76
CA LEU A 165 21.00 -28.11 -23.58
C LEU A 165 20.73 -29.54 -24.07
N ARG A 166 19.56 -30.09 -23.76
CA ARG A 166 19.17 -31.43 -24.28
C ARG A 166 19.03 -31.50 -25.79
N ALA A 167 18.61 -30.43 -26.46
CA ALA A 167 18.53 -30.39 -27.89
C ALA A 167 19.90 -30.42 -28.61
N HIS A 168 21.00 -30.03 -27.92
CA HIS A 168 22.35 -30.09 -28.43
C HIS A 168 23.06 -31.43 -28.15
N GLU A 169 22.62 -32.19 -27.14
CA GLU A 169 23.19 -33.50 -26.81
C GLU A 169 22.63 -34.67 -27.68
N THR A 170 21.59 -34.42 -28.45
CA THR A 170 20.92 -35.43 -29.30
C THR A 170 21.25 -35.29 -30.80
N ARG A 171 22.39 -34.67 -31.15
CA ARG A 171 22.92 -34.63 -32.51
C ARG A 171 24.27 -35.32 -32.61
#